data_198407f752cbe7c89374f24c7cc7e850
#
_entry.id   198407f752cbe7c89374f24c7cc7e850
#
_cell.length_a   1.000
_cell.length_b   1.000
_cell.length_c   1.000
_cell.angle_alpha   90.00
_cell.angle_beta   90.00
_cell.angle_gamma   90.00
#
_symmetry.space_group_name_H-M   'P 1'
#
loop_
_entity.id
_entity.type
_entity.pdbx_description
1 polymer ?
#
loop_
_entity_poly.entity_id
_entity_poly.type
_entity_poly.pdbx_seq_one_letter_code
_entity_poly.pdbx_strand_id
1 'polypeptide(L)'
;MKIFALQRQSHVAEGVASLSVSARITEVLEYMQYTSSDVQFVSLPEEHDLCRGALLWADTLILSKHSSLNAIALAEVAKKLGKKIIYDIDDWIFSFPSYSGGSGQNDKVENIRSLLSLSDVITVANEVLYRRLINTYPNLKLVPNGMWVEKYQRLAGEVLANEDIRPKIVFTNADLIKMESGKDSLFSALQVFFSKHQNYSLDFFGDPFPEIPSLPFLHFTNRMPYDSYMRALIRGRYDFSITPLGAAEDKESLSFNECKNPFKYLNYGAARVPGIYSSSSIYTNCVEDGINGLLVDNDYHSWLGALELLASNHSLREKIRNNAFDDVMKNYHIRFSADALLEVLEESS
;
A
#
# COMPACT_ATOMS: atom_id res chain seq x y z
N MET A 1 -10.96 -1.65 -25.56
CA MET A 1 -11.25 -2.31 -24.27
C MET A 1 -11.81 -1.26 -23.32
N LYS A 2 -13.00 -1.45 -22.78
CA LYS A 2 -13.70 -0.49 -21.91
C LYS A 2 -13.88 -1.09 -20.52
N ILE A 3 -13.38 -0.40 -19.50
CA ILE A 3 -13.27 -0.93 -18.13
C ILE A 3 -14.03 -0.01 -17.17
N PHE A 4 -14.88 -0.58 -16.35
CA PHE A 4 -15.45 0.09 -15.19
C PHE A 4 -14.76 -0.42 -13.92
N ALA A 5 -13.97 0.40 -13.28
CA ALA A 5 -13.33 0.12 -12.01
C ALA A 5 -14.16 0.72 -10.88
N LEU A 6 -14.79 -0.11 -10.07
CA LEU A 6 -15.56 0.36 -8.92
C LEU A 6 -14.62 0.86 -7.83
N GLN A 7 -14.83 2.10 -7.37
CA GLN A 7 -14.04 2.67 -6.28
C GLN A 7 -14.63 2.24 -4.94
N ARG A 8 -13.78 1.72 -4.08
CA ARG A 8 -14.07 1.57 -2.66
C ARG A 8 -13.55 2.81 -1.92
N GLN A 9 -14.44 3.48 -1.21
CA GLN A 9 -14.04 4.62 -0.40
C GLN A 9 -13.16 4.19 0.79
N SER A 10 -12.26 5.08 1.18
CA SER A 10 -11.49 4.89 2.39
C SER A 10 -12.42 4.98 3.61
N HIS A 11 -12.32 4.03 4.54
CA HIS A 11 -13.05 4.12 5.81
C HIS A 11 -12.61 5.30 6.68
N VAL A 12 -11.61 6.03 6.26
CA VAL A 12 -10.86 6.98 7.09
C VAL A 12 -10.98 8.42 6.61
N ALA A 13 -11.32 8.63 5.35
CA ALA A 13 -11.53 9.97 4.80
C ALA A 13 -12.65 9.91 3.76
N GLU A 14 -13.69 10.69 4.00
CA GLU A 14 -14.81 10.82 3.07
C GLU A 14 -14.35 11.38 1.72
N GLY A 15 -14.84 10.79 0.64
CA GLY A 15 -14.49 11.21 -0.73
C GLY A 15 -13.09 10.78 -1.22
N VAL A 16 -12.31 10.06 -0.42
CA VAL A 16 -10.99 9.54 -0.81
C VAL A 16 -11.09 8.06 -1.11
N ALA A 17 -10.63 7.64 -2.28
CA ALA A 17 -10.55 6.22 -2.63
C ALA A 17 -9.56 5.50 -1.71
N SER A 18 -9.83 4.22 -1.42
CA SER A 18 -8.91 3.40 -0.63
C SER A 18 -7.58 3.25 -1.36
N LEU A 19 -6.47 3.18 -0.61
CA LEU A 19 -5.13 3.03 -1.17
C LEU A 19 -5.03 1.81 -2.09
N SER A 20 -5.64 0.69 -1.72
CA SER A 20 -5.66 -0.51 -2.55
C SER A 20 -6.25 -0.24 -3.93
N VAL A 21 -7.41 0.42 -4.01
CA VAL A 21 -8.04 0.75 -5.30
C VAL A 21 -7.19 1.76 -6.06
N SER A 22 -6.69 2.81 -5.40
CA SER A 22 -5.89 3.84 -6.05
C SER A 22 -4.59 3.28 -6.64
N ALA A 23 -3.78 2.62 -5.84
CA ALA A 23 -2.45 2.16 -6.25
C ALA A 23 -2.48 0.88 -7.11
N ARG A 24 -3.46 -0.02 -6.87
CA ARG A 24 -3.50 -1.31 -7.58
C ARG A 24 -4.34 -1.31 -8.85
N ILE A 25 -5.43 -0.54 -8.86
CA ILE A 25 -6.38 -0.58 -9.98
C ILE A 25 -6.32 0.72 -10.76
N THR A 26 -6.64 1.85 -10.12
CA THR A 26 -6.76 3.12 -10.85
C THR A 26 -5.43 3.53 -11.49
N GLU A 27 -4.34 3.47 -10.74
CA GLU A 27 -3.02 3.86 -11.25
C GLU A 27 -2.52 2.91 -12.36
N VAL A 28 -2.78 1.61 -12.25
CA VAL A 28 -2.45 0.65 -13.30
C VAL A 28 -3.25 0.94 -14.57
N LEU A 29 -4.53 1.22 -14.47
CA LEU A 29 -5.38 1.57 -15.61
C LEU A 29 -4.98 2.94 -16.23
N GLU A 30 -4.60 3.92 -15.41
CA GLU A 30 -4.03 5.20 -15.89
C GLU A 30 -2.74 4.98 -16.67
N TYR A 31 -1.86 4.10 -16.19
CA TYR A 31 -0.62 3.75 -16.89
C TYR A 31 -0.90 3.04 -18.21
N MET A 32 -1.82 2.07 -18.23
CA MET A 32 -2.25 1.38 -19.45
C MET A 32 -2.84 2.36 -20.47
N GLN A 33 -3.70 3.29 -20.04
CA GLN A 33 -4.27 4.32 -20.91
C GLN A 33 -3.20 5.32 -21.41
N TYR A 34 -2.20 5.62 -20.59
CA TYR A 34 -1.08 6.48 -20.98
C TYR A 34 -0.18 5.82 -22.04
N THR A 35 0.01 4.51 -21.96
CA THR A 35 0.87 3.75 -22.89
C THR A 35 0.15 3.20 -24.11
N SER A 36 -1.18 3.07 -24.07
CA SER A 36 -2.00 2.54 -25.15
C SER A 36 -3.33 3.29 -25.26
N SER A 37 -3.72 3.66 -26.48
CA SER A 37 -5.04 4.25 -26.76
C SER A 37 -6.19 3.25 -26.72
N ASP A 38 -5.89 1.95 -26.66
CA ASP A 38 -6.90 0.89 -26.75
C ASP A 38 -7.62 0.63 -25.42
N VAL A 39 -7.07 1.17 -24.33
CA VAL A 39 -7.64 1.07 -22.98
C VAL A 39 -8.38 2.36 -22.64
N GLN A 40 -9.65 2.22 -22.33
CA GLN A 40 -10.51 3.28 -21.81
C GLN A 40 -11.10 2.82 -20.49
N PHE A 41 -11.06 3.64 -19.47
CA PHE A 41 -11.67 3.28 -18.19
C PHE A 41 -12.43 4.44 -17.55
N VAL A 42 -13.36 4.08 -16.70
CA VAL A 42 -14.09 4.97 -15.81
C VAL A 42 -13.97 4.38 -14.40
N SER A 43 -13.74 5.26 -13.41
CA SER A 43 -13.66 4.86 -12.01
C SER A 43 -14.63 5.71 -11.19
N LEU A 44 -15.60 5.08 -10.52
CA LEU A 44 -16.66 5.75 -9.76
C LEU A 44 -16.87 5.06 -8.39
N PRO A 45 -17.22 5.82 -7.34
CA PRO A 45 -17.69 5.25 -6.08
C PRO A 45 -18.95 4.41 -6.29
N GLU A 46 -19.14 3.37 -5.48
CA GLU A 46 -20.26 2.44 -5.63
C GLU A 46 -21.65 3.07 -5.44
N GLU A 47 -21.74 4.22 -4.80
CA GLU A 47 -22.98 4.97 -4.59
C GLU A 47 -23.26 6.01 -5.68
N HIS A 48 -22.39 6.16 -6.67
CA HIS A 48 -22.52 7.18 -7.69
C HIS A 48 -23.64 6.85 -8.69
N ASP A 49 -24.51 7.81 -9.00
CA ASP A 49 -25.68 7.62 -9.88
C ASP A 49 -25.32 7.11 -11.28
N LEU A 50 -24.13 7.41 -11.77
CA LEU A 50 -23.65 6.98 -13.08
C LEU A 50 -23.13 5.53 -13.12
N CYS A 51 -23.08 4.80 -12.02
CA CYS A 51 -22.56 3.42 -11.99
C CYS A 51 -23.28 2.50 -12.99
N ARG A 52 -24.62 2.64 -13.13
CA ARG A 52 -25.39 1.87 -14.12
C ARG A 52 -25.00 2.22 -15.55
N GLY A 53 -24.80 3.50 -15.84
CA GLY A 53 -24.34 3.96 -17.15
C GLY A 53 -22.93 3.47 -17.48
N ALA A 54 -22.02 3.56 -16.52
CA ALA A 54 -20.66 3.04 -16.63
C ALA A 54 -20.64 1.53 -16.89
N LEU A 55 -21.50 0.78 -16.19
CA LEU A 55 -21.63 -0.66 -16.38
C LEU A 55 -22.16 -1.04 -17.78
N LEU A 56 -23.13 -0.29 -18.31
CA LEU A 56 -23.63 -0.51 -19.67
C LEU A 56 -22.58 -0.22 -20.74
N TRP A 57 -21.75 0.80 -20.52
CA TRP A 57 -20.68 1.21 -21.42
C TRP A 57 -19.47 0.26 -21.40
N ALA A 58 -19.13 -0.31 -20.24
CA ALA A 58 -17.95 -1.14 -20.06
C ALA A 58 -18.10 -2.55 -20.63
N ASP A 59 -16.98 -3.17 -20.98
CA ASP A 59 -16.88 -4.60 -21.31
C ASP A 59 -16.53 -5.41 -20.05
N THR A 60 -15.80 -4.81 -19.12
CA THR A 60 -15.29 -5.43 -17.88
C THR A 60 -15.61 -4.57 -16.66
N LEU A 61 -16.06 -5.23 -15.58
CA LEU A 61 -16.18 -4.65 -14.23
C LEU A 61 -15.02 -5.14 -13.36
N ILE A 62 -14.28 -4.21 -12.73
CA ILE A 62 -13.23 -4.53 -11.76
C ILE A 62 -13.67 -4.09 -10.36
N LEU A 63 -13.57 -5.00 -9.42
CA LEU A 63 -13.86 -4.82 -7.99
C LEU A 63 -12.57 -5.07 -7.20
N SER A 64 -12.26 -4.28 -6.16
CA SER A 64 -11.12 -4.53 -5.28
C SER A 64 -11.57 -4.52 -3.82
N LYS A 65 -11.56 -5.69 -3.19
CA LYS A 65 -11.99 -5.90 -1.78
C LYS A 65 -13.36 -5.32 -1.42
N HIS A 66 -14.27 -5.19 -2.38
CA HIS A 66 -15.65 -4.79 -2.10
C HIS A 66 -16.37 -5.86 -1.27
N SER A 67 -17.25 -5.42 -0.39
CA SER A 67 -18.03 -6.30 0.50
C SER A 67 -19.42 -5.75 0.82
N SER A 68 -19.90 -4.78 0.05
CA SER A 68 -21.22 -4.18 0.22
C SER A 68 -22.28 -4.92 -0.58
N LEU A 69 -23.54 -4.81 -0.16
CA LEU A 69 -24.68 -5.31 -0.92
C LEU A 69 -24.83 -4.58 -2.26
N ASN A 70 -24.44 -3.31 -2.31
CA ASN A 70 -24.48 -2.53 -3.55
C ASN A 70 -23.48 -3.06 -4.59
N ALA A 71 -22.27 -3.41 -4.18
CA ALA A 71 -21.30 -4.05 -5.06
C ALA A 71 -21.79 -5.41 -5.58
N ILE A 72 -22.47 -6.20 -4.75
CA ILE A 72 -23.09 -7.47 -5.18
C ILE A 72 -24.16 -7.21 -6.23
N ALA A 73 -25.06 -6.24 -6.00
CA ALA A 73 -26.10 -5.90 -6.96
C ALA A 73 -25.53 -5.43 -8.31
N LEU A 74 -24.44 -4.63 -8.29
CA LEU A 74 -23.74 -4.23 -9.52
C LEU A 74 -23.10 -5.42 -10.24
N ALA A 75 -22.46 -6.34 -9.51
CA ALA A 75 -21.87 -7.55 -10.08
C ALA A 75 -22.93 -8.49 -10.69
N GLU A 76 -24.08 -8.66 -10.03
CA GLU A 76 -25.20 -9.43 -10.59
C GLU A 76 -25.74 -8.83 -11.89
N VAL A 77 -25.86 -7.50 -11.97
CA VAL A 77 -26.25 -6.81 -13.20
C VAL A 77 -25.19 -7.00 -14.28
N ALA A 78 -23.89 -6.86 -13.93
CA ALA A 78 -22.78 -7.13 -14.85
C ALA A 78 -22.87 -8.54 -15.45
N LYS A 79 -23.09 -9.55 -14.61
CA LYS A 79 -23.23 -10.95 -15.03
C LYS A 79 -24.40 -11.14 -15.97
N LYS A 80 -25.58 -10.56 -15.68
CA LYS A 80 -26.77 -10.60 -16.55
C LYS A 80 -26.53 -9.93 -17.90
N LEU A 81 -25.67 -8.92 -17.95
CA LEU A 81 -25.28 -8.22 -19.18
C LEU A 81 -24.14 -8.91 -19.94
N GLY A 82 -23.64 -10.05 -19.47
CA GLY A 82 -22.53 -10.77 -20.08
C GLY A 82 -21.20 -10.01 -19.98
N LYS A 83 -21.02 -9.14 -18.97
CA LYS A 83 -19.78 -8.43 -18.74
C LYS A 83 -18.79 -9.30 -17.99
N LYS A 84 -17.50 -9.20 -18.32
CA LYS A 84 -16.43 -9.83 -17.56
C LYS A 84 -16.33 -9.19 -16.18
N ILE A 85 -16.21 -10.00 -15.13
CA ILE A 85 -16.08 -9.54 -13.74
C ILE A 85 -14.74 -10.01 -13.20
N ILE A 86 -13.93 -9.05 -12.76
CA ILE A 86 -12.64 -9.28 -12.10
C ILE A 86 -12.76 -8.83 -10.64
N TYR A 87 -12.36 -9.70 -9.70
CA TYR A 87 -12.29 -9.36 -8.28
C TYR A 87 -10.85 -9.40 -7.79
N ASP A 88 -10.34 -8.26 -7.31
CA ASP A 88 -8.95 -8.11 -6.88
C ASP A 88 -8.80 -8.21 -5.37
N ILE A 89 -7.78 -8.94 -4.92
CA ILE A 89 -7.44 -9.21 -3.52
C ILE A 89 -5.98 -8.82 -3.27
N ASP A 90 -5.74 -7.82 -2.41
CA ASP A 90 -4.40 -7.36 -2.07
C ASP A 90 -3.98 -7.66 -0.62
N ASP A 91 -4.93 -8.03 0.25
CA ASP A 91 -4.72 -8.48 1.63
C ASP A 91 -5.56 -9.71 1.93
N TRP A 92 -5.30 -10.38 3.07
CA TRP A 92 -6.18 -11.43 3.53
C TRP A 92 -7.55 -10.87 3.94
N ILE A 93 -8.62 -11.42 3.37
CA ILE A 93 -9.99 -10.90 3.50
C ILE A 93 -10.99 -11.91 4.09
N PHE A 94 -10.53 -13.11 4.45
CA PHE A 94 -11.40 -14.19 4.92
C PHE A 94 -11.40 -14.34 6.46
N SER A 95 -10.47 -13.71 7.14
CA SER A 95 -10.47 -13.51 8.59
C SER A 95 -9.73 -12.22 8.91
N PHE A 96 -10.05 -11.62 10.04
CA PHE A 96 -9.47 -10.35 10.43
C PHE A 96 -8.76 -10.50 11.77
N PRO A 97 -7.60 -9.86 11.99
CA PRO A 97 -6.92 -9.93 13.28
C PRO A 97 -7.77 -9.31 14.39
N SER A 98 -7.52 -9.73 15.62
CA SER A 98 -8.27 -9.32 16.82
C SER A 98 -8.36 -7.79 16.99
N TYR A 99 -7.29 -7.07 16.63
CA TYR A 99 -7.24 -5.60 16.69
C TYR A 99 -8.14 -4.90 15.64
N SER A 100 -8.59 -5.59 14.62
CA SER A 100 -9.52 -5.02 13.62
C SER A 100 -10.99 -5.24 13.98
N GLY A 101 -11.25 -5.65 15.22
CA GLY A 101 -12.53 -6.07 15.74
C GLY A 101 -13.68 -5.10 15.50
N GLY A 102 -14.74 -5.60 14.89
CA GLY A 102 -16.03 -4.94 14.70
C GLY A 102 -17.13 -5.95 14.50
N SER A 103 -18.33 -5.63 14.95
CA SER A 103 -19.54 -6.37 14.60
C SER A 103 -19.75 -6.35 13.08
N GLY A 104 -20.16 -7.47 12.48
CA GLY A 104 -20.44 -7.56 11.04
C GLY A 104 -19.27 -8.06 10.16
N GLN A 105 -18.21 -8.60 10.74
CA GLN A 105 -17.11 -9.19 9.96
C GLN A 105 -17.57 -10.45 9.20
N ASN A 106 -18.46 -11.27 9.80
CA ASN A 106 -19.00 -12.45 9.12
C ASN A 106 -19.81 -12.08 7.88
N ASP A 107 -20.67 -11.06 7.98
CA ASP A 107 -21.46 -10.60 6.84
C ASP A 107 -20.56 -10.08 5.70
N LYS A 108 -19.46 -9.38 6.05
CA LYS A 108 -18.48 -8.95 5.04
C LYS A 108 -17.83 -10.13 4.33
N VAL A 109 -17.44 -11.17 5.06
CA VAL A 109 -16.82 -12.37 4.46
C VAL A 109 -17.82 -13.11 3.57
N GLU A 110 -19.09 -13.19 3.94
CA GLU A 110 -20.14 -13.80 3.12
C GLU A 110 -20.38 -12.99 1.84
N ASN A 111 -20.45 -11.67 1.94
CA ASN A 111 -20.57 -10.79 0.78
C ASN A 111 -19.37 -10.92 -0.17
N ILE A 112 -18.16 -11.00 0.38
CA ILE A 112 -16.94 -11.26 -0.41
C ILE A 112 -17.04 -12.60 -1.15
N ARG A 113 -17.46 -13.67 -0.48
CA ARG A 113 -17.64 -14.98 -1.10
C ARG A 113 -18.68 -14.94 -2.22
N SER A 114 -19.76 -14.18 -2.05
CA SER A 114 -20.77 -13.97 -3.08
C SER A 114 -20.17 -13.26 -4.30
N LEU A 115 -19.38 -12.21 -4.10
CA LEU A 115 -18.70 -11.51 -5.18
C LEU A 115 -17.67 -12.38 -5.89
N LEU A 116 -16.90 -13.18 -5.15
CA LEU A 116 -15.94 -14.13 -5.73
C LEU A 116 -16.63 -15.19 -6.59
N SER A 117 -17.83 -15.67 -6.20
CA SER A 117 -18.61 -16.63 -6.97
C SER A 117 -19.20 -16.05 -8.27
N LEU A 118 -19.41 -14.73 -8.33
CA LEU A 118 -19.85 -14.02 -9.52
C LEU A 118 -18.70 -13.71 -10.49
N SER A 119 -17.47 -13.71 -10.00
CA SER A 119 -16.29 -13.25 -10.74
C SER A 119 -15.78 -14.30 -11.72
N ASP A 120 -15.48 -13.86 -12.94
CA ASP A 120 -14.88 -14.70 -13.97
C ASP A 120 -13.40 -14.93 -13.72
N VAL A 121 -12.71 -13.92 -13.20
CA VAL A 121 -11.30 -13.99 -12.80
C VAL A 121 -11.13 -13.34 -11.40
N ILE A 122 -10.28 -13.95 -10.59
CA ILE A 122 -9.86 -13.40 -9.31
C ILE A 122 -8.38 -13.04 -9.43
N THR A 123 -8.01 -11.79 -9.11
CA THR A 123 -6.61 -11.38 -9.09
C THR A 123 -6.08 -11.25 -7.68
N VAL A 124 -4.82 -11.58 -7.47
CA VAL A 124 -4.13 -11.45 -6.18
C VAL A 124 -2.82 -10.70 -6.33
N ALA A 125 -2.43 -10.00 -5.27
CA ALA A 125 -1.30 -9.07 -5.29
C ALA A 125 0.07 -9.73 -5.11
N ASN A 126 0.13 -10.92 -4.52
CA ASN A 126 1.39 -11.57 -4.16
C ASN A 126 1.27 -13.10 -4.12
N GLU A 127 2.42 -13.76 -4.13
CA GLU A 127 2.57 -15.21 -4.13
C GLU A 127 1.98 -15.89 -2.89
N VAL A 128 1.96 -15.23 -1.74
CA VAL A 128 1.39 -15.80 -0.50
C VAL A 128 -0.11 -15.95 -0.64
N LEU A 129 -0.78 -14.92 -1.13
CA LEU A 129 -2.21 -14.96 -1.45
C LEU A 129 -2.50 -15.99 -2.53
N TYR A 130 -1.69 -16.02 -3.59
CA TYR A 130 -1.84 -16.99 -4.68
C TYR A 130 -1.81 -18.43 -4.15
N ARG A 131 -0.77 -18.82 -3.42
CA ARG A 131 -0.62 -20.17 -2.87
C ARG A 131 -1.73 -20.57 -1.90
N ARG A 132 -2.25 -19.60 -1.13
CA ARG A 132 -3.34 -19.86 -0.19
C ARG A 132 -4.70 -20.06 -0.86
N LEU A 133 -4.91 -19.45 -2.01
CA LEU A 133 -6.23 -19.38 -2.64
C LEU A 133 -6.39 -20.26 -3.88
N ILE A 134 -5.31 -20.64 -4.56
CA ILE A 134 -5.37 -21.35 -5.85
C ILE A 134 -6.13 -22.69 -5.80
N ASN A 135 -6.07 -23.40 -4.70
CA ASN A 135 -6.82 -24.64 -4.53
C ASN A 135 -8.32 -24.44 -4.34
N THR A 136 -8.74 -23.24 -3.91
CA THR A 136 -10.15 -22.89 -3.71
C THR A 136 -10.74 -22.19 -4.94
N TYR A 137 -9.92 -21.38 -5.60
CA TYR A 137 -10.33 -20.55 -6.74
C TYR A 137 -9.44 -20.85 -7.95
N PRO A 138 -9.82 -21.78 -8.86
CA PRO A 138 -8.99 -22.16 -9.98
C PRO A 138 -8.82 -21.06 -11.03
N ASN A 139 -9.69 -20.06 -11.04
CA ASN A 139 -9.63 -18.88 -11.91
C ASN A 139 -8.77 -17.73 -11.32
N LEU A 140 -7.85 -18.08 -10.42
CA LEU A 140 -6.96 -17.13 -9.74
C LEU A 140 -5.78 -16.74 -10.63
N LYS A 141 -5.44 -15.45 -10.66
CA LYS A 141 -4.29 -14.89 -11.39
C LYS A 141 -3.46 -14.00 -10.49
N LEU A 142 -2.16 -14.02 -10.69
CA LEU A 142 -1.23 -13.13 -9.99
C LEU A 142 -1.08 -11.83 -10.80
N VAL A 143 -1.46 -10.70 -10.20
CA VAL A 143 -1.19 -9.34 -10.70
C VAL A 143 -0.35 -8.64 -9.65
N PRO A 144 0.97 -8.54 -9.81
CA PRO A 144 1.86 -8.00 -8.78
C PRO A 144 1.60 -6.51 -8.52
N ASN A 145 2.07 -6.01 -7.39
CA ASN A 145 2.07 -4.58 -7.14
C ASN A 145 3.19 -3.89 -7.92
N GLY A 146 2.89 -2.72 -8.45
CA GLY A 146 3.84 -1.88 -9.16
C GLY A 146 3.85 -0.44 -8.67
N MET A 147 4.86 0.31 -9.09
CA MET A 147 5.05 1.71 -8.77
C MET A 147 5.30 2.51 -10.04
N TRP A 148 4.51 3.55 -10.26
CA TRP A 148 4.73 4.47 -11.39
C TRP A 148 5.63 5.63 -10.98
N VAL A 149 6.93 5.35 -10.91
CA VAL A 149 7.92 6.28 -10.38
C VAL A 149 7.96 7.58 -11.19
N GLU A 150 7.90 7.50 -12.52
CA GLU A 150 8.00 8.66 -13.41
C GLU A 150 6.79 9.62 -13.25
N LYS A 151 5.59 9.08 -12.96
CA LYS A 151 4.41 9.90 -12.61
C LYS A 151 4.71 10.76 -11.39
N TYR A 152 5.23 10.15 -10.35
CA TYR A 152 5.47 10.84 -9.07
C TYR A 152 6.64 11.81 -9.13
N GLN A 153 7.69 11.48 -9.88
CA GLN A 153 8.79 12.41 -10.14
C GLN A 153 8.28 13.66 -10.89
N ARG A 154 7.43 13.49 -11.89
CA ARG A 154 6.80 14.62 -12.61
C ARG A 154 5.88 15.44 -11.71
N LEU A 155 5.03 14.77 -10.89
CA LEU A 155 4.12 15.45 -9.96
C LEU A 155 4.87 16.20 -8.86
N ALA A 156 6.02 15.72 -8.42
CA ALA A 156 6.85 16.41 -7.46
C ALA A 156 7.47 17.68 -8.07
N GLY A 157 7.72 17.69 -9.41
CA GLY A 157 8.40 18.78 -10.09
C GLY A 157 9.86 18.93 -9.64
N GLU A 158 10.48 20.03 -10.03
CA GLU A 158 11.81 20.34 -9.53
C GLU A 158 11.76 20.60 -8.03
N VAL A 159 12.49 19.80 -7.27
CA VAL A 159 12.66 20.01 -5.84
C VAL A 159 13.73 21.08 -5.69
N LEU A 160 13.30 22.33 -5.51
CA LEU A 160 14.20 23.43 -5.24
C LEU A 160 15.07 23.13 -4.01
N ALA A 161 16.34 23.48 -4.06
CA ALA A 161 17.21 23.37 -2.90
C ALA A 161 16.66 24.28 -1.81
N ASN A 162 16.03 23.68 -0.80
CA ASN A 162 15.60 24.43 0.38
C ASN A 162 16.80 24.65 1.25
N GLU A 163 16.95 25.88 1.74
CA GLU A 163 18.08 26.26 2.65
C GLU A 163 17.90 25.68 4.06
N ASP A 164 16.78 25.07 4.38
CA ASP A 164 16.56 24.46 5.70
C ASP A 164 17.17 23.03 5.71
N ILE A 165 18.41 22.97 6.19
CA ILE A 165 19.29 21.79 6.17
C ILE A 165 19.05 20.88 7.41
N ARG A 166 17.89 20.99 8.06
CA ARG A 166 17.58 20.12 9.20
C ARG A 166 17.33 18.70 8.70
N PRO A 167 18.05 17.69 9.23
CA PRO A 167 17.82 16.31 8.87
C PRO A 167 16.41 15.87 9.30
N LYS A 168 15.76 15.06 8.44
CA LYS A 168 14.36 14.67 8.59
C LYS A 168 14.18 13.18 8.54
N ILE A 169 13.38 12.68 9.46
CA ILE A 169 12.88 11.30 9.46
C ILE A 169 11.42 11.33 9.07
N VAL A 170 10.97 10.35 8.27
CA VAL A 170 9.57 10.16 7.98
C VAL A 170 9.04 8.87 8.59
N PHE A 171 7.86 8.96 9.15
CA PHE A 171 7.10 7.84 9.66
C PHE A 171 5.69 7.88 9.08
N THR A 172 5.34 6.89 8.29
CA THR A 172 3.98 6.78 7.73
C THR A 172 3.26 5.60 8.37
N ASN A 173 2.21 5.87 9.09
CA ASN A 173 1.33 4.82 9.56
C ASN A 173 -0.12 5.32 9.64
N ALA A 174 -1.00 4.64 8.94
CA ALA A 174 -2.41 4.97 8.96
C ALA A 174 -3.09 4.54 10.28
N ASP A 175 -2.51 3.56 11.00
CA ASP A 175 -3.20 2.93 12.11
C ASP A 175 -2.17 2.20 13.00
N LEU A 176 -1.76 2.89 14.06
CA LEU A 176 -0.77 2.40 15.03
C LEU A 176 -1.31 1.37 16.00
N ILE A 177 -2.62 1.25 16.13
CA ILE A 177 -3.27 0.17 16.88
C ILE A 177 -2.79 -1.22 16.42
N LYS A 178 -2.32 -1.30 15.16
CA LYS A 178 -1.73 -2.51 14.58
C LYS A 178 -0.33 -2.85 15.11
N MET A 179 0.20 -2.05 16.02
CA MET A 179 1.53 -2.22 16.62
C MET A 179 1.45 -2.59 18.11
N GLU A 180 0.54 -3.48 18.52
CA GLU A 180 0.35 -3.80 19.94
C GLU A 180 1.64 -4.24 20.62
N SER A 181 2.46 -5.08 20.00
CA SER A 181 3.79 -5.39 20.51
C SER A 181 4.89 -4.62 19.79
N GLY A 182 5.89 -4.18 20.50
CA GLY A 182 7.02 -3.41 19.95
C GLY A 182 6.81 -1.89 19.85
N LYS A 183 5.57 -1.39 20.01
CA LYS A 183 5.27 0.05 20.01
C LYS A 183 6.09 0.79 21.08
N ASP A 184 6.07 0.31 22.31
CA ASP A 184 6.79 0.93 23.43
C ASP A 184 8.31 0.88 23.24
N SER A 185 8.82 -0.18 22.63
CA SER A 185 10.24 -0.33 22.29
C SER A 185 10.66 0.72 21.25
N LEU A 186 9.88 0.89 20.18
CA LEU A 186 10.14 1.92 19.18
C LEU A 186 10.05 3.32 19.78
N PHE A 187 9.03 3.63 20.57
CA PHE A 187 8.87 4.96 21.14
C PHE A 187 9.95 5.30 22.15
N SER A 188 10.39 4.34 22.95
CA SER A 188 11.55 4.49 23.85
C SER A 188 12.84 4.75 23.05
N ALA A 189 13.04 4.02 21.96
CA ALA A 189 14.18 4.24 21.06
C ALA A 189 14.17 5.65 20.44
N LEU A 190 12.99 6.11 19.96
CA LEU A 190 12.83 7.46 19.41
C LEU A 190 13.10 8.54 20.47
N GLN A 191 12.60 8.40 21.69
CA GLN A 191 12.89 9.36 22.77
C GLN A 191 14.39 9.48 23.04
N VAL A 192 15.11 8.36 23.15
CA VAL A 192 16.55 8.35 23.36
C VAL A 192 17.28 8.93 22.15
N PHE A 193 16.90 8.55 20.94
CA PHE A 193 17.50 9.10 19.72
C PHE A 193 17.35 10.64 19.68
N PHE A 194 16.13 11.16 19.83
CA PHE A 194 15.88 12.61 19.77
C PHE A 194 16.49 13.39 20.93
N SER A 195 16.74 12.77 22.08
CA SER A 195 17.50 13.40 23.18
C SER A 195 18.94 13.68 22.80
N LYS A 196 19.55 12.84 21.97
CA LYS A 196 20.93 12.97 21.48
C LYS A 196 21.01 13.78 20.18
N HIS A 197 20.03 13.65 19.31
CA HIS A 197 20.00 14.24 17.96
C HIS A 197 18.92 15.33 17.87
N GLN A 198 19.05 16.40 18.65
CA GLN A 198 18.07 17.49 18.75
C GLN A 198 17.91 18.31 17.46
N ASN A 199 18.82 18.14 16.50
CA ASN A 199 18.73 18.77 15.18
C ASN A 199 17.82 18.01 14.20
N TYR A 200 17.42 16.77 14.48
CA TYR A 200 16.49 16.01 13.65
C TYR A 200 15.04 16.46 13.87
N SER A 201 14.23 16.31 12.82
CA SER A 201 12.76 16.39 12.90
C SER A 201 12.12 15.07 12.49
N LEU A 202 10.93 14.81 12.98
CA LEU A 202 10.10 13.66 12.60
C LEU A 202 8.79 14.14 11.98
N ASP A 203 8.61 13.85 10.72
CA ASP A 203 7.35 14.06 10.02
C ASP A 203 6.51 12.77 10.07
N PHE A 204 5.38 12.84 10.72
CA PHE A 204 4.44 11.73 10.84
C PHE A 204 3.27 11.91 9.87
N PHE A 205 3.16 11.01 8.91
CA PHE A 205 2.03 10.94 7.98
C PHE A 205 0.97 9.97 8.49
N GLY A 206 -0.09 10.48 9.05
CA GLY A 206 -1.20 9.74 9.64
C GLY A 206 -1.90 10.53 10.73
N ASP A 207 -2.89 9.91 11.35
CA ASP A 207 -3.62 10.55 12.43
C ASP A 207 -2.77 10.61 13.70
N PRO A 208 -2.79 11.74 14.42
CA PRO A 208 -2.15 11.83 15.72
C PRO A 208 -2.80 10.83 16.69
N PHE A 209 -2.00 10.24 17.53
CA PHE A 209 -2.45 9.29 18.56
C PHE A 209 -1.80 9.61 19.93
N PRO A 210 -2.54 9.37 21.02
CA PRO A 210 -2.14 9.84 22.35
C PRO A 210 -0.82 9.25 22.86
N GLU A 211 -0.48 8.04 22.42
CA GLU A 211 0.69 7.30 22.92
C GLU A 211 2.01 7.73 22.25
N ILE A 212 1.95 8.55 21.20
CA ILE A 212 3.22 9.04 20.63
C ILE A 212 3.95 9.91 21.65
N PRO A 213 5.22 9.65 21.91
CA PRO A 213 5.96 10.45 22.87
C PRO A 213 6.08 11.90 22.39
N SER A 214 6.10 12.85 23.33
CA SER A 214 6.45 14.23 23.01
C SER A 214 7.89 14.28 22.54
N LEU A 215 8.08 14.55 21.25
CA LEU A 215 9.39 14.65 20.61
C LEU A 215 9.60 16.08 20.14
N PRO A 216 10.84 16.61 20.23
CA PRO A 216 11.15 17.89 19.62
C PRO A 216 10.94 17.80 18.10
N PHE A 217 10.34 18.83 17.52
CA PHE A 217 10.10 18.92 16.07
C PHE A 217 9.33 17.73 15.47
N LEU A 218 8.32 17.24 16.19
CA LEU A 218 7.35 16.30 15.67
C LEU A 218 6.26 17.04 14.92
N HIS A 219 6.10 16.72 13.64
CA HIS A 219 5.08 17.29 12.79
C HIS A 219 4.11 16.21 12.34
N PHE A 220 2.81 16.47 12.50
CA PHE A 220 1.78 15.60 11.97
C PHE A 220 1.26 16.14 10.65
N THR A 221 1.11 15.26 9.69
CA THR A 221 0.44 15.51 8.43
C THR A 221 -0.73 14.55 8.30
N ASN A 222 -1.92 15.10 8.22
CA ASN A 222 -3.15 14.31 8.09
C ASN A 222 -3.14 13.44 6.84
N ARG A 223 -3.98 12.42 6.83
CA ARG A 223 -4.19 11.56 5.66
C ARG A 223 -4.57 12.38 4.44
N MET A 224 -4.05 11.98 3.30
CA MET A 224 -4.25 12.66 2.03
C MET A 224 -4.41 11.65 0.89
N PRO A 225 -4.92 12.07 -0.28
CA PRO A 225 -4.92 11.24 -1.48
C PRO A 225 -3.51 10.73 -1.83
N TYR A 226 -3.43 9.54 -2.42
CA TYR A 226 -2.16 8.86 -2.65
C TYR A 226 -1.17 9.68 -3.47
N ASP A 227 -1.61 10.35 -4.54
CA ASP A 227 -0.75 11.22 -5.35
C ASP A 227 -0.16 12.39 -4.54
N SER A 228 -0.96 12.97 -3.62
CA SER A 228 -0.50 14.04 -2.73
C SER A 228 0.52 13.52 -1.72
N TYR A 229 0.29 12.32 -1.18
CA TYR A 229 1.22 11.65 -0.28
C TYR A 229 2.56 11.39 -0.95
N MET A 230 2.58 10.79 -2.14
CA MET A 230 3.81 10.51 -2.87
C MET A 230 4.57 11.79 -3.24
N ARG A 231 3.85 12.85 -3.63
CA ARG A 231 4.45 14.17 -3.87
C ARG A 231 5.09 14.75 -2.61
N ALA A 232 4.39 14.69 -1.49
CA ALA A 232 4.92 15.17 -0.21
C ALA A 232 6.13 14.37 0.24
N LEU A 233 6.11 13.06 0.06
CA LEU A 233 7.21 12.16 0.39
C LEU A 233 8.48 12.50 -0.42
N ILE A 234 8.36 12.69 -1.73
CA ILE A 234 9.50 13.03 -2.60
C ILE A 234 10.04 14.44 -2.27
N ARG A 235 9.15 15.42 -2.08
CA ARG A 235 9.54 16.80 -1.74
C ARG A 235 10.11 16.95 -0.34
N GLY A 236 9.78 16.04 0.57
CA GLY A 236 10.24 16.08 1.97
C GLY A 236 11.75 15.90 2.12
N ARG A 237 12.42 15.23 1.17
CA ARG A 237 13.88 14.98 1.18
C ARG A 237 14.34 14.35 2.48
N TYR A 238 13.69 13.29 2.89
CA TYR A 238 13.97 12.61 4.15
C TYR A 238 15.33 11.90 4.12
N ASP A 239 16.05 11.97 5.23
CA ASP A 239 17.30 11.23 5.41
C ASP A 239 17.03 9.74 5.48
N PHE A 240 15.99 9.36 6.20
CA PHE A 240 15.48 7.98 6.25
C PHE A 240 14.05 7.90 6.78
N SER A 241 13.49 6.71 6.69
CA SER A 241 12.14 6.39 7.15
C SER A 241 12.16 5.28 8.19
N ILE A 242 11.11 5.24 9.02
CA ILE A 242 10.82 4.13 9.93
C ILE A 242 9.51 3.45 9.56
N THR A 243 9.55 2.13 9.49
CA THR A 243 8.42 1.32 9.05
C THR A 243 8.21 0.14 9.99
N PRO A 244 7.64 0.37 11.16
CA PRO A 244 7.27 -0.70 12.04
C PRO A 244 6.09 -1.48 11.48
N LEU A 245 6.14 -2.79 11.63
CA LEU A 245 5.00 -3.67 11.47
C LEU A 245 4.80 -4.40 12.79
N GLY A 246 3.62 -4.29 13.38
CA GLY A 246 3.32 -4.88 14.67
C GLY A 246 3.60 -6.38 14.65
N ALA A 247 4.38 -6.83 15.63
CA ALA A 247 4.46 -8.23 15.93
C ALA A 247 3.14 -8.62 16.57
N ALA A 248 2.32 -9.33 15.85
CA ALA A 248 1.19 -9.98 16.43
C ALA A 248 1.70 -11.25 17.11
N GLU A 249 1.41 -11.42 18.36
CA GLU A 249 1.72 -12.65 19.09
C GLU A 249 0.73 -13.77 18.75
N ASP A 250 -0.45 -13.39 18.24
CA ASP A 250 -1.46 -14.34 17.83
C ASP A 250 -1.27 -14.82 16.38
N LYS A 251 -1.61 -16.11 16.18
CA LYS A 251 -1.45 -16.78 14.88
C LYS A 251 -2.27 -16.14 13.75
N GLU A 252 -3.41 -15.54 14.06
CA GLU A 252 -4.29 -14.91 13.05
C GLU A 252 -3.67 -13.62 12.53
N SER A 253 -3.14 -12.79 13.41
CA SER A 253 -2.47 -11.55 13.03
C SER A 253 -1.16 -11.81 12.26
N LEU A 254 -0.37 -12.82 12.65
CA LEU A 254 0.80 -13.26 11.89
C LEU A 254 0.39 -13.70 10.49
N SER A 255 -0.61 -14.58 10.39
CA SER A 255 -1.13 -15.07 9.13
C SER A 255 -1.69 -13.95 8.24
N PHE A 256 -2.37 -12.97 8.84
CA PHE A 256 -2.85 -11.78 8.13
C PHE A 256 -1.69 -10.91 7.61
N ASN A 257 -0.68 -10.68 8.45
CA ASN A 257 0.48 -9.86 8.08
C ASN A 257 1.31 -10.47 6.95
N GLU A 258 1.41 -11.80 6.87
CA GLU A 258 2.10 -12.48 5.77
C GLU A 258 1.47 -12.21 4.39
N CYS A 259 0.18 -11.89 4.34
CA CYS A 259 -0.53 -11.59 3.10
C CYS A 259 -0.43 -10.11 2.68
N LYS A 260 0.15 -9.24 3.51
CA LYS A 260 0.29 -7.82 3.21
C LYS A 260 1.29 -7.56 2.08
N ASN A 261 1.21 -6.35 1.55
CA ASN A 261 2.06 -5.86 0.49
C ASN A 261 3.12 -4.89 1.01
N PRO A 262 4.33 -4.89 0.46
CA PRO A 262 5.41 -4.02 0.89
C PRO A 262 5.29 -2.58 0.33
N PHE A 263 4.09 -2.01 0.26
CA PHE A 263 3.88 -0.69 -0.33
C PHE A 263 4.76 0.41 0.29
N LYS A 264 5.09 0.33 1.58
CA LYS A 264 5.97 1.31 2.18
C LYS A 264 7.39 1.22 1.64
N TYR A 265 7.90 0.00 1.39
CA TYR A 265 9.16 -0.19 0.71
C TYR A 265 9.15 0.40 -0.70
N LEU A 266 8.09 0.12 -1.46
CA LEU A 266 7.93 0.66 -2.82
C LEU A 266 7.87 2.19 -2.82
N ASN A 267 7.08 2.77 -1.92
CA ASN A 267 6.92 4.22 -1.79
C ASN A 267 8.23 4.91 -1.42
N TYR A 268 8.93 4.39 -0.41
CA TYR A 268 10.21 4.97 0.05
C TYR A 268 11.31 4.77 -0.99
N GLY A 269 11.40 3.61 -1.61
CA GLY A 269 12.34 3.36 -2.71
C GLY A 269 12.10 4.32 -3.88
N ALA A 270 10.85 4.49 -4.34
CA ALA A 270 10.48 5.43 -5.39
C ALA A 270 10.81 6.89 -5.01
N ALA A 271 10.65 7.26 -3.75
CA ALA A 271 10.96 8.57 -3.22
C ALA A 271 12.45 8.76 -2.86
N ARG A 272 13.30 7.76 -3.07
CA ARG A 272 14.72 7.74 -2.69
C ARG A 272 14.94 8.01 -1.19
N VAL A 273 14.11 7.40 -0.34
CA VAL A 273 14.20 7.50 1.12
C VAL A 273 14.68 6.16 1.68
N PRO A 274 15.87 6.09 2.28
CA PRO A 274 16.36 4.88 2.96
C PRO A 274 15.39 4.44 4.05
N GLY A 275 15.08 3.16 4.14
CA GLY A 275 14.09 2.65 5.10
C GLY A 275 14.69 1.76 6.19
N ILE A 276 14.15 1.90 7.42
CA ILE A 276 14.30 0.94 8.51
C ILE A 276 12.95 0.20 8.63
N TYR A 277 12.97 -1.12 8.50
CA TYR A 277 11.77 -1.96 8.45
C TYR A 277 11.81 -3.01 9.55
N SER A 278 10.66 -3.31 10.16
CA SER A 278 10.52 -4.50 11.01
C SER A 278 10.91 -5.76 10.25
N SER A 279 11.66 -6.66 10.88
CA SER A 279 11.97 -8.00 10.35
C SER A 279 10.71 -8.85 10.32
N SER A 280 9.94 -8.71 9.25
CA SER A 280 8.70 -9.44 8.99
C SER A 280 8.73 -10.02 7.59
N SER A 281 7.95 -11.07 7.34
CA SER A 281 7.95 -11.79 6.06
C SER A 281 7.72 -10.89 4.84
N ILE A 282 6.91 -9.83 4.95
CA ILE A 282 6.67 -8.91 3.83
C ILE A 282 7.91 -8.07 3.50
N TYR A 283 8.74 -7.71 4.47
CA TYR A 283 9.95 -6.93 4.23
C TYR A 283 11.16 -7.81 3.98
N THR A 284 11.32 -8.95 4.66
CA THR A 284 12.44 -9.88 4.39
C THR A 284 12.40 -10.48 2.99
N ASN A 285 11.26 -10.42 2.30
CA ASN A 285 11.13 -10.86 0.90
C ASN A 285 11.57 -9.80 -0.13
N CYS A 286 11.73 -8.52 0.27
CA CYS A 286 12.10 -7.44 -0.65
C CYS A 286 13.27 -6.58 -0.15
N VAL A 287 13.59 -6.64 1.14
CA VAL A 287 14.70 -5.90 1.75
C VAL A 287 15.86 -6.84 2.02
N GLU A 288 17.01 -6.53 1.43
CA GLU A 288 18.30 -7.10 1.76
C GLU A 288 19.00 -6.16 2.73
N ASP A 289 19.20 -6.65 3.98
CA ASP A 289 19.71 -5.84 5.09
C ASP A 289 21.08 -5.19 4.78
N GLY A 290 21.19 -3.88 5.03
CA GLY A 290 22.40 -3.08 4.73
C GLY A 290 22.66 -2.85 3.25
N ILE A 291 21.77 -3.29 2.35
CA ILE A 291 21.88 -3.11 0.89
C ILE A 291 20.84 -2.13 0.37
N ASN A 292 19.54 -2.47 0.45
CA ASN A 292 18.43 -1.63 -0.01
C ASN A 292 17.47 -1.21 1.12
N GLY A 293 17.82 -1.49 2.38
CA GLY A 293 17.11 -1.12 3.60
C GLY A 293 17.85 -1.66 4.83
N LEU A 294 17.30 -1.36 6.00
CA LEU A 294 17.69 -2.03 7.24
C LEU A 294 16.51 -2.85 7.77
N LEU A 295 16.78 -4.08 8.21
CA LEU A 295 15.84 -4.94 8.90
C LEU A 295 16.14 -4.95 10.40
N VAL A 296 15.12 -4.72 11.22
CA VAL A 296 15.26 -4.69 12.68
C VAL A 296 14.20 -5.55 13.34
N ASP A 297 14.56 -6.18 14.43
CA ASP A 297 13.59 -6.78 15.33
C ASP A 297 12.82 -5.69 16.08
N ASN A 298 11.60 -6.00 16.54
CA ASN A 298 10.74 -5.01 17.19
C ASN A 298 11.14 -4.77 18.67
N ASP A 299 12.44 -4.71 18.95
CA ASP A 299 12.97 -4.40 20.27
C ASP A 299 13.67 -3.03 20.31
N TYR A 300 13.86 -2.51 21.51
CA TYR A 300 14.45 -1.20 21.75
C TYR A 300 15.86 -1.06 21.17
N HIS A 301 16.72 -2.06 21.35
CA HIS A 301 18.14 -1.98 20.94
C HIS A 301 18.30 -2.02 19.44
N SER A 302 17.51 -2.85 18.76
CA SER A 302 17.49 -2.98 17.31
C SER A 302 17.02 -1.68 16.65
N TRP A 303 15.91 -1.08 17.14
CA TRP A 303 15.44 0.22 16.65
C TRP A 303 16.46 1.33 16.89
N LEU A 304 16.96 1.48 18.13
CA LEU A 304 17.92 2.54 18.45
C LEU A 304 19.21 2.39 17.64
N GLY A 305 19.73 1.16 17.52
CA GLY A 305 20.93 0.88 16.73
C GLY A 305 20.79 1.28 15.27
N ALA A 306 19.68 0.96 14.64
CA ALA A 306 19.42 1.32 13.25
C ALA A 306 19.24 2.84 13.05
N LEU A 307 18.54 3.53 13.96
CA LEU A 307 18.39 4.98 13.95
C LEU A 307 19.77 5.67 14.04
N GLU A 308 20.61 5.28 15.01
CA GLU A 308 21.98 5.81 15.20
C GLU A 308 22.88 5.50 14.00
N LEU A 309 22.76 4.30 13.43
CA LEU A 309 23.54 3.88 12.27
C LEU A 309 23.22 4.76 11.05
N LEU A 310 21.94 4.94 10.73
CA LEU A 310 21.57 5.80 9.59
C LEU A 310 21.82 7.28 9.88
N ALA A 311 21.69 7.75 11.11
CA ALA A 311 22.01 9.14 11.44
C ALA A 311 23.49 9.46 11.25
N SER A 312 24.39 8.55 11.63
CA SER A 312 25.85 8.76 11.61
C SER A 312 26.52 8.36 10.30
N ASN A 313 25.95 7.46 9.51
CA ASN A 313 26.58 6.89 8.32
C ASN A 313 25.95 7.37 7.01
N HIS A 314 26.41 8.52 6.53
CA HIS A 314 25.94 9.11 5.26
C HIS A 314 26.17 8.18 4.05
N SER A 315 27.34 7.50 4.00
CA SER A 315 27.66 6.60 2.87
C SER A 315 26.69 5.42 2.81
N LEU A 316 26.32 4.86 3.94
CA LEU A 316 25.32 3.79 3.99
C LEU A 316 23.93 4.30 3.57
N ARG A 317 23.53 5.50 4.01
CA ARG A 317 22.25 6.11 3.55
C ARG A 317 22.21 6.25 2.03
N GLU A 318 23.29 6.78 1.42
CA GLU A 318 23.34 6.94 -0.04
C GLU A 318 23.31 5.58 -0.77
N LYS A 319 24.02 4.59 -0.24
CA LYS A 319 24.00 3.22 -0.79
C LYS A 319 22.59 2.66 -0.77
N ILE A 320 21.92 2.68 0.40
CA ILE A 320 20.55 2.16 0.55
C ILE A 320 19.57 2.94 -0.35
N ARG A 321 19.66 4.27 -0.39
CA ARG A 321 18.85 5.16 -1.22
C ARG A 321 18.87 4.75 -2.68
N ASN A 322 20.05 4.57 -3.23
CA ASN A 322 20.22 4.25 -4.64
C ASN A 322 19.77 2.81 -4.93
N ASN A 323 20.17 1.85 -4.12
CA ASN A 323 19.82 0.46 -4.31
C ASN A 323 18.31 0.21 -4.19
N ALA A 324 17.63 0.84 -3.21
CA ALA A 324 16.19 0.72 -3.07
C ALA A 324 15.45 1.31 -4.29
N PHE A 325 15.91 2.46 -4.78
CA PHE A 325 15.33 3.06 -5.98
C PHE A 325 15.53 2.18 -7.22
N ASP A 326 16.74 1.69 -7.43
CA ASP A 326 17.08 0.83 -8.57
C ASP A 326 16.31 -0.50 -8.51
N ASP A 327 16.12 -1.06 -7.32
CA ASP A 327 15.31 -2.26 -7.11
C ASP A 327 13.84 -2.01 -7.44
N VAL A 328 13.26 -0.88 -6.99
CA VAL A 328 11.87 -0.51 -7.33
C VAL A 328 11.70 -0.31 -8.83
N MET A 329 12.62 0.37 -9.49
CA MET A 329 12.59 0.58 -10.94
C MET A 329 12.73 -0.73 -11.72
N LYS A 330 13.55 -1.64 -11.25
CA LYS A 330 13.85 -2.89 -11.95
C LYS A 330 12.79 -3.96 -11.73
N ASN A 331 12.35 -4.15 -10.48
CA ASN A 331 11.57 -5.30 -10.07
C ASN A 331 10.11 -4.98 -9.73
N TYR A 332 9.78 -3.69 -9.50
CA TYR A 332 8.45 -3.25 -9.08
C TYR A 332 7.90 -2.10 -9.94
N HIS A 333 8.40 -1.91 -11.15
CA HIS A 333 7.85 -0.92 -12.05
C HIS A 333 6.40 -1.27 -12.43
N ILE A 334 5.53 -0.28 -12.49
CA ILE A 334 4.08 -0.44 -12.74
C ILE A 334 3.75 -1.21 -14.03
N ARG A 335 4.66 -1.21 -15.02
CA ARG A 335 4.51 -1.99 -16.26
C ARG A 335 4.21 -3.47 -15.99
N PHE A 336 4.82 -4.06 -14.96
CA PHE A 336 4.61 -5.48 -14.66
C PHE A 336 3.18 -5.76 -14.16
N SER A 337 2.60 -4.80 -13.39
CA SER A 337 1.19 -4.88 -13.01
C SER A 337 0.27 -4.67 -14.22
N ALA A 338 0.64 -3.75 -15.10
CA ALA A 338 -0.13 -3.43 -16.31
C ALA A 338 -0.12 -4.60 -17.30
N ASP A 339 1.06 -5.18 -17.56
CA ASP A 339 1.20 -6.34 -18.45
C ASP A 339 0.39 -7.55 -17.92
N ALA A 340 0.52 -7.86 -16.63
CA ALA A 340 -0.24 -8.94 -16.00
C ALA A 340 -1.75 -8.69 -15.99
N LEU A 341 -2.20 -7.44 -15.77
CA LEU A 341 -3.62 -7.10 -15.84
C LEU A 341 -4.13 -7.15 -17.28
N LEU A 342 -3.33 -6.77 -18.27
CA LEU A 342 -3.68 -6.85 -19.69
C LEU A 342 -3.92 -8.30 -20.10
N GLU A 343 -3.04 -9.22 -19.72
CA GLU A 343 -3.24 -10.66 -19.96
C GLU A 343 -4.57 -11.15 -19.39
N VAL A 344 -4.89 -10.74 -18.15
CA VAL A 344 -6.17 -11.08 -17.51
C VAL A 344 -7.36 -10.51 -18.28
N LEU A 345 -7.25 -9.29 -18.81
CA LEU A 345 -8.33 -8.62 -19.55
C LEU A 345 -8.56 -9.26 -20.92
N GLU A 346 -7.52 -9.76 -21.58
CA GLU A 346 -7.56 -10.37 -22.92
C GLU A 346 -7.98 -11.84 -22.91
N GLU A 347 -7.81 -12.55 -21.79
CA GLU A 347 -8.32 -13.92 -21.68
C GLU A 347 -9.83 -13.96 -21.97
N SER A 348 -10.24 -14.77 -22.91
CA SER A 348 -11.68 -14.99 -23.23
C SER A 348 -12.41 -15.60 -22.03
N SER A 349 -13.55 -15.05 -21.69
CA SER A 349 -14.42 -15.55 -20.60
C SER A 349 -15.02 -16.91 -20.95
#